data_22714218484cfe464a4526b31867db63
#
_entry.id   22714218484cfe464a4526b31867db63
#
_cell.length_a   1.000
_cell.length_b   1.000
_cell.length_c   1.000
_cell.angle_alpha   90.00
_cell.angle_beta   90.00
_cell.angle_gamma   90.00
#
_symmetry.space_group_name_H-M   'P 1'
#
loop_
_entity.id
_entity.type
_entity.pdbx_description
1 polymer ?
#
loop_
_entity_poly.entity_id
_entity_poly.type
_entity_poly.pdbx_seq_one_letter_code
_entity_poly.pdbx_strand_id
1 'polypeptide(L)'
;MEKDSDTHASLYQESLAMHRRLEGVLEVASKVRLRTIHDLSVAYTPGVAEPCRKISENQGLVYLYTLKKNTVAVVTDGSAVLGLGNIGPYAALPVMEGKAIIFKEFAGIDAFPICLDTQDTEEVIKAVKHLAPVFGGINLEDISAPRCFEIEARLREELDLPVIHDDQHGTAIVVFAGLLNALKIVKKELGELKIVISGLGAAGVAIFRFLVRAGADPAKILTCDSKGLVYEGREEGMNHIKEEIAKLTNPEKIKGGLKEAFPWADLFIGVSVGGIVTEDMVRSMAKDSIVMAMANPVPEIMPDAAKRAGARIVATGRSDFPNQLNNCLSFPGLFKGALGTCARRITPEMEMAAAYALANVVTVGELSEDHIIPDPLEKHVVPAVAKAVANASFESCAARKNLEDSV
;
A
#
# COMPACT_ATOMS: atom_id res chain seq x y z
N MET A 1 16.02 -18.22 17.28
CA MET A 1 16.21 -18.69 15.90
C MET A 1 15.54 -20.05 15.64
N GLU A 2 15.73 -21.13 16.42
CA GLU A 2 15.02 -22.41 16.18
C GLU A 2 13.51 -22.34 16.42
N LYS A 3 13.02 -21.64 17.46
CA LYS A 3 11.57 -21.50 17.72
C LYS A 3 10.82 -20.69 16.64
N ASP A 4 11.46 -19.68 16.03
CA ASP A 4 10.84 -18.87 14.97
C ASP A 4 10.70 -19.65 13.66
N SER A 5 11.69 -20.53 13.33
CA SER A 5 11.62 -21.39 12.14
C SER A 5 10.49 -22.42 12.23
N ASP A 6 10.24 -22.99 13.41
CA ASP A 6 9.18 -23.98 13.64
C ASP A 6 7.77 -23.33 13.57
N THR A 7 7.61 -22.12 14.10
CA THR A 7 6.32 -21.40 14.08
C THR A 7 5.93 -21.01 12.65
N HIS A 8 6.87 -20.49 11.85
CA HIS A 8 6.62 -20.18 10.44
C HIS A 8 6.36 -21.42 9.60
N ALA A 9 7.12 -22.50 9.83
CA ALA A 9 6.88 -23.76 9.15
C ALA A 9 5.46 -24.31 9.42
N SER A 10 4.96 -24.16 10.64
CA SER A 10 3.58 -24.54 11.02
C SER A 10 2.55 -23.69 10.27
N LEU A 11 2.72 -22.35 10.22
CA LEU A 11 1.80 -21.43 9.51
C LEU A 11 1.79 -21.69 8.00
N TYR A 12 2.93 -21.99 7.40
CA TYR A 12 2.99 -22.32 5.97
C TYR A 12 2.24 -23.63 5.66
N GLN A 13 2.36 -24.66 6.49
CA GLN A 13 1.62 -25.91 6.33
C GLN A 13 0.12 -25.72 6.54
N GLU A 14 -0.27 -24.92 7.53
CA GLU A 14 -1.67 -24.58 7.77
C GLU A 14 -2.29 -23.81 6.59
N SER A 15 -1.59 -22.80 6.06
CA SER A 15 -2.00 -22.05 4.88
C SER A 15 -2.16 -22.96 3.66
N LEU A 16 -1.17 -23.82 3.39
CA LEU A 16 -1.25 -24.78 2.27
C LEU A 16 -2.43 -25.74 2.41
N ALA A 17 -2.66 -26.27 3.62
CA ALA A 17 -3.79 -27.15 3.91
C ALA A 17 -5.15 -26.43 3.73
N MET A 18 -5.24 -25.17 4.14
CA MET A 18 -6.43 -24.33 3.97
C MET A 18 -6.72 -24.11 2.49
N HIS A 19 -5.76 -23.65 1.69
CA HIS A 19 -5.93 -23.40 0.25
C HIS A 19 -6.34 -24.68 -0.50
N ARG A 20 -5.70 -25.82 -0.16
CA ARG A 20 -6.05 -27.11 -0.75
C ARG A 20 -7.47 -27.56 -0.40
N ARG A 21 -7.89 -27.37 0.86
CA ARG A 21 -9.22 -27.78 1.32
C ARG A 21 -10.33 -26.96 0.71
N LEU A 22 -10.10 -25.65 0.55
CA LEU A 22 -11.07 -24.68 0.05
C LEU A 22 -11.04 -24.53 -1.48
N GLU A 23 -10.02 -25.09 -2.15
CA GLU A 23 -9.82 -24.93 -3.59
C GLU A 23 -9.71 -23.45 -4.02
N GLY A 24 -8.95 -22.66 -3.24
CA GLY A 24 -8.90 -21.20 -3.25
C GLY A 24 -9.65 -20.62 -2.06
N VAL A 25 -9.46 -19.33 -1.79
CA VAL A 25 -10.01 -18.68 -0.59
C VAL A 25 -11.06 -17.62 -0.92
N LEU A 26 -11.45 -17.50 -2.19
CA LEU A 26 -12.50 -16.61 -2.68
C LEU A 26 -13.61 -17.39 -3.37
N GLU A 27 -14.83 -16.85 -3.27
CA GLU A 27 -15.99 -17.30 -4.03
C GLU A 27 -16.77 -16.13 -4.62
N VAL A 28 -17.55 -16.37 -5.66
CA VAL A 28 -18.53 -15.43 -6.21
C VAL A 28 -19.91 -15.83 -5.74
N ALA A 29 -20.57 -14.93 -5.00
CA ALA A 29 -21.90 -15.16 -4.47
C ALA A 29 -22.96 -14.27 -5.12
N SER A 30 -24.13 -14.82 -5.46
CA SER A 30 -25.26 -14.05 -5.97
C SER A 30 -25.96 -13.27 -4.86
N LYS A 31 -26.28 -11.99 -5.12
CA LYS A 31 -27.09 -11.14 -4.23
C LYS A 31 -28.59 -11.45 -4.33
N VAL A 32 -29.03 -12.15 -5.37
CA VAL A 32 -30.43 -12.52 -5.62
C VAL A 32 -30.59 -14.04 -5.67
N ARG A 33 -31.75 -14.51 -5.28
CA ARG A 33 -32.11 -15.93 -5.37
C ARG A 33 -33.16 -16.13 -6.47
N LEU A 34 -32.89 -17.03 -7.42
CA LEU A 34 -33.82 -17.40 -8.48
C LEU A 34 -34.63 -18.58 -8.01
N ARG A 35 -35.89 -18.38 -7.60
CA ARG A 35 -36.81 -19.41 -7.12
C ARG A 35 -37.99 -19.63 -8.04
N THR A 36 -38.33 -18.63 -8.85
CA THR A 36 -39.49 -18.63 -9.75
C THR A 36 -39.08 -18.17 -11.14
N ILE A 37 -39.93 -18.48 -12.13
CA ILE A 37 -39.77 -17.93 -13.49
C ILE A 37 -39.84 -16.39 -13.49
N HIS A 38 -40.64 -15.83 -12.57
CA HIS A 38 -40.72 -14.39 -12.40
C HIS A 38 -39.34 -13.80 -11.96
N ASP A 39 -38.68 -14.41 -10.94
CA ASP A 39 -37.37 -13.98 -10.50
C ASP A 39 -36.35 -14.01 -11.64
N LEU A 40 -36.37 -15.07 -12.45
CA LEU A 40 -35.54 -15.21 -13.63
C LEU A 40 -35.81 -14.11 -14.65
N SER A 41 -37.11 -13.82 -14.90
CA SER A 41 -37.51 -12.79 -15.86
C SER A 41 -37.11 -11.38 -15.43
N VAL A 42 -37.13 -11.08 -14.14
CA VAL A 42 -36.72 -9.80 -13.58
C VAL A 42 -35.18 -9.68 -13.57
N ALA A 43 -34.49 -10.73 -13.08
CA ALA A 43 -33.00 -10.67 -12.91
C ALA A 43 -32.24 -10.86 -14.22
N TYR A 44 -32.86 -11.49 -15.23
CA TYR A 44 -32.21 -11.78 -16.51
C TYR A 44 -33.09 -11.33 -17.68
N THR A 45 -33.69 -12.23 -18.45
CA THR A 45 -34.44 -11.88 -19.67
C THR A 45 -35.96 -11.99 -19.38
N PRO A 46 -36.74 -10.92 -19.69
CA PRO A 46 -36.42 -9.68 -20.39
C PRO A 46 -35.99 -8.48 -19.50
N GLY A 47 -36.12 -8.57 -18.19
CA GLY A 47 -36.03 -7.47 -17.23
C GLY A 47 -34.69 -6.72 -17.29
N VAL A 48 -33.54 -7.44 -17.50
CA VAL A 48 -32.19 -6.85 -17.58
C VAL A 48 -32.03 -5.83 -18.73
N ALA A 49 -32.93 -5.84 -19.72
CA ALA A 49 -32.88 -4.88 -20.83
C ALA A 49 -33.09 -3.42 -20.36
N GLU A 50 -33.84 -3.20 -19.25
CA GLU A 50 -34.11 -1.85 -18.77
C GLU A 50 -32.89 -1.19 -18.14
N PRO A 51 -32.17 -1.81 -17.18
CA PRO A 51 -30.88 -1.28 -16.73
C PRO A 51 -29.89 -1.02 -17.87
N CYS A 52 -29.81 -1.91 -18.86
CA CYS A 52 -28.92 -1.71 -20.03
C CYS A 52 -29.29 -0.46 -20.81
N ARG A 53 -30.57 -0.21 -21.06
CA ARG A 53 -31.06 0.97 -21.79
C ARG A 53 -30.74 2.24 -21.01
N LYS A 54 -31.00 2.25 -19.70
CA LYS A 54 -30.72 3.39 -18.82
C LYS A 54 -29.22 3.74 -18.80
N ILE A 55 -28.36 2.74 -18.72
CA ILE A 55 -26.89 2.95 -18.77
C ILE A 55 -26.46 3.44 -20.14
N SER A 56 -27.07 2.96 -21.23
CA SER A 56 -26.79 3.44 -22.59
C SER A 56 -27.17 4.91 -22.79
N GLU A 57 -28.26 5.36 -22.16
CA GLU A 57 -28.72 6.77 -22.18
C GLU A 57 -27.84 7.67 -21.30
N ASN A 58 -27.40 7.16 -20.14
CA ASN A 58 -26.52 7.86 -19.20
C ASN A 58 -25.52 6.88 -18.59
N GLN A 59 -24.29 6.91 -19.09
CA GLN A 59 -23.22 5.99 -18.69
C GLN A 59 -22.88 6.06 -17.18
N GLY A 60 -23.12 7.22 -16.53
CA GLY A 60 -22.92 7.37 -15.08
C GLY A 60 -23.77 6.42 -14.23
N LEU A 61 -24.95 5.99 -14.75
CA LEU A 61 -25.84 5.06 -14.08
C LEU A 61 -25.26 3.64 -13.91
N VAL A 62 -24.12 3.34 -14.55
CA VAL A 62 -23.39 2.09 -14.33
C VAL A 62 -23.01 1.88 -12.85
N TYR A 63 -22.73 2.97 -12.14
CA TYR A 63 -22.45 2.92 -10.71
C TYR A 63 -23.69 2.64 -9.85
N LEU A 64 -24.89 2.94 -10.34
CA LEU A 64 -26.14 2.71 -9.64
C LEU A 64 -26.68 1.29 -9.88
N TYR A 65 -26.63 0.82 -11.13
CA TYR A 65 -27.30 -0.42 -11.54
C TYR A 65 -26.40 -1.65 -11.65
N THR A 66 -25.08 -1.50 -11.42
CA THR A 66 -24.15 -2.63 -11.51
C THR A 66 -23.24 -2.77 -10.28
N LEU A 67 -22.44 -3.83 -10.28
CA LEU A 67 -21.43 -4.06 -9.23
C LEU A 67 -20.29 -3.04 -9.23
N LYS A 68 -20.14 -2.23 -10.28
CA LYS A 68 -19.03 -1.27 -10.46
C LYS A 68 -18.81 -0.35 -9.25
N LYS A 69 -19.88 0.08 -8.57
CA LYS A 69 -19.79 0.96 -7.40
C LYS A 69 -18.98 0.37 -6.24
N ASN A 70 -18.92 -0.96 -6.12
CA ASN A 70 -18.31 -1.63 -4.97
C ASN A 70 -17.27 -2.69 -5.37
N THR A 71 -16.62 -2.53 -6.53
CA THR A 71 -15.66 -3.52 -7.02
C THR A 71 -14.28 -2.93 -7.29
N VAL A 72 -13.24 -3.72 -7.03
CA VAL A 72 -11.83 -3.40 -7.30
C VAL A 72 -11.19 -4.55 -8.07
N ALA A 73 -10.43 -4.24 -9.13
CA ALA A 73 -9.50 -5.20 -9.71
C ALA A 73 -8.18 -5.15 -8.95
N VAL A 74 -7.71 -6.29 -8.47
CA VAL A 74 -6.35 -6.45 -7.92
C VAL A 74 -5.49 -7.03 -9.03
N VAL A 75 -4.68 -6.16 -9.66
CA VAL A 75 -3.96 -6.48 -10.89
C VAL A 75 -2.47 -6.68 -10.60
N THR A 76 -1.94 -7.80 -11.05
CA THR A 76 -0.52 -8.13 -10.95
C THR A 76 0.01 -8.78 -12.24
N ASP A 77 1.31 -8.67 -12.46
CA ASP A 77 2.06 -9.49 -13.42
C ASP A 77 2.99 -10.49 -12.72
N GLY A 78 2.97 -10.53 -11.40
CA GLY A 78 3.77 -11.42 -10.57
C GLY A 78 5.28 -11.17 -10.59
N SER A 79 5.71 -9.95 -10.97
CA SER A 79 7.13 -9.63 -11.15
C SER A 79 7.86 -9.21 -9.89
N ALA A 80 7.14 -8.93 -8.76
CA ALA A 80 7.76 -8.48 -7.51
C ALA A 80 7.00 -8.96 -6.26
N VAL A 81 6.73 -10.27 -6.17
CA VAL A 81 5.87 -10.86 -5.14
C VAL A 81 6.60 -11.00 -3.81
N LEU A 82 6.15 -10.27 -2.76
CA LEU A 82 6.45 -10.45 -1.31
C LEU A 82 7.89 -10.89 -0.95
N GLY A 83 8.93 -10.42 -1.57
CA GLY A 83 10.29 -10.91 -1.30
C GLY A 83 10.63 -12.26 -1.95
N LEU A 84 9.68 -12.89 -2.67
CA LEU A 84 9.93 -14.05 -3.52
C LEU A 84 10.45 -13.63 -4.90
N GLY A 85 10.29 -12.34 -5.22
CA GLY A 85 10.74 -11.78 -6.49
C GLY A 85 9.79 -12.09 -7.64
N ASN A 86 10.35 -12.27 -8.84
CA ASN A 86 9.57 -12.57 -10.03
C ASN A 86 9.23 -14.07 -10.07
N ILE A 87 8.03 -14.42 -9.63
CA ILE A 87 7.50 -15.80 -9.63
C ILE A 87 6.38 -16.00 -10.66
N GLY A 88 6.02 -14.95 -11.39
CA GLY A 88 5.01 -14.96 -12.44
C GLY A 88 3.56 -14.96 -11.96
N PRO A 89 2.61 -14.79 -12.90
CA PRO A 89 1.20 -14.52 -12.57
C PRO A 89 0.49 -15.69 -11.88
N TYR A 90 0.79 -16.92 -12.26
CA TYR A 90 0.13 -18.10 -11.65
C TYR A 90 0.50 -18.26 -10.18
N ALA A 91 1.78 -18.07 -9.83
CA ALA A 91 2.26 -18.21 -8.46
C ALA A 91 1.89 -16.99 -7.60
N ALA A 92 1.59 -15.83 -8.20
CA ALA A 92 1.10 -14.64 -7.51
C ALA A 92 -0.38 -14.74 -7.11
N LEU A 93 -1.18 -15.62 -7.74
CA LEU A 93 -2.63 -15.70 -7.52
C LEU A 93 -3.02 -15.85 -6.05
N PRO A 94 -2.39 -16.69 -5.21
CA PRO A 94 -2.77 -16.80 -3.79
C PRO A 94 -2.61 -15.49 -3.01
N VAL A 95 -1.62 -14.66 -3.37
CA VAL A 95 -1.42 -13.33 -2.75
C VAL A 95 -2.56 -12.39 -3.16
N MET A 96 -2.96 -12.41 -4.42
CA MET A 96 -4.08 -11.59 -4.94
C MET A 96 -5.42 -12.02 -4.33
N GLU A 97 -5.64 -13.32 -4.10
CA GLU A 97 -6.79 -13.81 -3.34
C GLU A 97 -6.76 -13.30 -1.90
N GLY A 98 -5.59 -13.36 -1.23
CA GLY A 98 -5.41 -12.81 0.11
C GLY A 98 -5.72 -11.31 0.18
N LYS A 99 -5.26 -10.53 -0.81
CA LYS A 99 -5.60 -9.11 -0.94
C LYS A 99 -7.11 -8.90 -1.08
N ALA A 100 -7.78 -9.72 -1.89
CA ALA A 100 -9.22 -9.63 -2.10
C ALA A 100 -10.02 -10.00 -0.84
N ILE A 101 -9.55 -10.96 -0.02
CA ILE A 101 -10.15 -11.26 1.30
C ILE A 101 -10.11 -10.02 2.20
N ILE A 102 -8.96 -9.34 2.27
CA ILE A 102 -8.82 -8.15 3.11
C ILE A 102 -9.77 -7.03 2.64
N PHE A 103 -9.92 -6.80 1.33
CA PHE A 103 -10.92 -5.89 0.79
C PHE A 103 -12.34 -6.26 1.23
N LYS A 104 -12.67 -7.56 1.17
CA LYS A 104 -14.02 -8.06 1.51
C LYS A 104 -14.30 -7.95 3.00
N GLU A 105 -13.43 -8.53 3.84
CA GLU A 105 -13.65 -8.65 5.27
C GLU A 105 -13.56 -7.29 6.00
N PHE A 106 -12.63 -6.42 5.58
CA PHE A 106 -12.40 -5.16 6.28
C PHE A 106 -13.29 -4.02 5.76
N ALA A 107 -13.55 -3.99 4.45
CA ALA A 107 -14.26 -2.89 3.81
C ALA A 107 -15.59 -3.27 3.14
N GLY A 108 -15.93 -4.56 3.03
CA GLY A 108 -17.10 -5.04 2.29
C GLY A 108 -17.01 -4.77 0.78
N ILE A 109 -15.80 -4.61 0.24
CA ILE A 109 -15.53 -4.41 -1.19
C ILE A 109 -15.36 -5.76 -1.87
N ASP A 110 -16.00 -5.94 -3.03
CA ASP A 110 -15.83 -7.12 -3.87
C ASP A 110 -14.59 -6.93 -4.75
N ALA A 111 -13.47 -7.56 -4.40
CA ALA A 111 -12.22 -7.45 -5.15
C ALA A 111 -11.97 -8.73 -5.97
N PHE A 112 -11.41 -8.55 -7.17
CA PHE A 112 -11.17 -9.64 -8.11
C PHE A 112 -9.68 -9.74 -8.43
N PRO A 113 -9.04 -10.91 -8.21
CA PRO A 113 -7.69 -11.20 -8.66
C PRO A 113 -7.60 -11.17 -10.19
N ILE A 114 -6.69 -10.38 -10.73
CA ILE A 114 -6.41 -10.28 -12.16
C ILE A 114 -4.90 -10.46 -12.37
N CYS A 115 -4.49 -11.69 -12.62
CA CYS A 115 -3.09 -12.03 -12.88
C CYS A 115 -2.84 -12.02 -14.39
N LEU A 116 -2.02 -11.11 -14.88
CA LEU A 116 -1.73 -10.95 -16.30
C LEU A 116 -0.48 -11.76 -16.71
N ASP A 117 -0.62 -12.61 -17.72
CA ASP A 117 0.49 -13.40 -18.25
C ASP A 117 1.32 -12.57 -19.25
N THR A 118 1.75 -11.41 -18.80
CA THR A 118 2.65 -10.51 -19.53
C THR A 118 3.35 -9.56 -18.55
N GLN A 119 4.60 -9.22 -18.85
CA GLN A 119 5.38 -8.20 -18.13
C GLN A 119 5.72 -7.01 -19.05
N ASP A 120 5.09 -6.91 -20.21
CA ASP A 120 5.20 -5.75 -21.08
C ASP A 120 4.34 -4.62 -20.56
N THR A 121 4.93 -3.42 -20.41
CA THR A 121 4.28 -2.24 -19.85
C THR A 121 3.04 -1.83 -20.65
N GLU A 122 3.12 -1.84 -21.99
CA GLU A 122 2.02 -1.44 -22.86
C GLU A 122 0.87 -2.45 -22.82
N GLU A 123 1.19 -3.75 -22.78
CA GLU A 123 0.18 -4.79 -22.68
C GLU A 123 -0.55 -4.75 -21.33
N VAL A 124 0.17 -4.55 -20.22
CA VAL A 124 -0.45 -4.37 -18.89
C VAL A 124 -1.39 -3.17 -18.88
N ILE A 125 -0.94 -1.99 -19.35
CA ILE A 125 -1.77 -0.78 -19.42
C ILE A 125 -3.01 -1.03 -20.28
N LYS A 126 -2.84 -1.62 -21.46
CA LYS A 126 -3.95 -1.92 -22.37
C LYS A 126 -4.95 -2.90 -21.77
N ALA A 127 -4.47 -3.97 -21.11
CA ALA A 127 -5.34 -4.93 -20.44
C ALA A 127 -6.17 -4.27 -19.34
N VAL A 128 -5.55 -3.48 -18.47
CA VAL A 128 -6.25 -2.78 -17.39
C VAL A 128 -7.30 -1.80 -17.93
N LYS A 129 -6.99 -1.06 -19.00
CA LYS A 129 -7.96 -0.15 -19.66
C LYS A 129 -9.17 -0.90 -20.19
N HIS A 130 -8.98 -2.09 -20.77
CA HIS A 130 -10.10 -2.91 -21.27
C HIS A 130 -10.96 -3.51 -20.14
N LEU A 131 -10.40 -3.75 -18.95
CA LEU A 131 -11.11 -4.23 -17.76
C LEU A 131 -11.85 -3.12 -17.01
N ALA A 132 -11.43 -1.86 -17.13
CA ALA A 132 -11.94 -0.71 -16.38
C ALA A 132 -13.48 -0.52 -16.40
N PRO A 133 -14.24 -0.88 -17.47
CA PRO A 133 -15.70 -0.76 -17.45
C PRO A 133 -16.39 -1.49 -16.29
N VAL A 134 -15.84 -2.61 -15.82
CA VAL A 134 -16.44 -3.44 -14.75
C VAL A 134 -16.13 -2.88 -13.36
N PHE A 135 -14.95 -2.30 -13.16
CA PHE A 135 -14.41 -1.96 -11.84
C PHE A 135 -14.62 -0.50 -11.46
N GLY A 136 -14.89 -0.27 -10.17
CA GLY A 136 -14.92 1.07 -9.58
C GLY A 136 -13.53 1.59 -9.21
N GLY A 137 -12.54 0.70 -9.08
CA GLY A 137 -11.16 1.04 -8.81
C GLY A 137 -10.17 -0.05 -9.23
N ILE A 138 -8.91 0.31 -9.39
CA ILE A 138 -7.82 -0.58 -9.74
C ILE A 138 -6.74 -0.52 -8.65
N ASN A 139 -6.44 -1.65 -8.06
CA ASN A 139 -5.29 -1.86 -7.19
C ASN A 139 -4.22 -2.61 -7.97
N LEU A 140 -3.14 -1.92 -8.32
CA LEU A 140 -1.95 -2.56 -8.87
C LEU A 140 -1.16 -3.16 -7.70
N GLU A 141 -0.66 -4.38 -7.87
CA GLU A 141 0.01 -5.15 -6.81
C GLU A 141 1.20 -5.92 -7.36
N ASP A 142 2.30 -5.97 -6.60
CA ASP A 142 3.46 -6.82 -6.90
C ASP A 142 4.05 -6.65 -8.32
N ILE A 143 3.98 -5.42 -8.87
CA ILE A 143 4.60 -5.06 -10.15
C ILE A 143 5.96 -4.42 -9.89
N SER A 144 7.00 -4.93 -10.53
CA SER A 144 8.38 -4.51 -10.28
C SER A 144 8.70 -3.09 -10.72
N ALA A 145 9.51 -2.38 -9.90
CA ALA A 145 10.12 -1.12 -10.31
C ALA A 145 11.21 -1.37 -11.37
N PRO A 146 11.45 -0.44 -12.33
CA PRO A 146 10.79 0.88 -12.43
C PRO A 146 9.47 0.89 -13.18
N ARG A 147 9.03 -0.22 -13.82
CA ARG A 147 7.82 -0.29 -14.66
C ARG A 147 6.54 0.11 -13.92
N CYS A 148 6.42 -0.28 -12.64
CA CYS A 148 5.24 0.04 -11.84
C CYS A 148 4.94 1.55 -11.78
N PHE A 149 5.96 2.41 -11.80
CA PHE A 149 5.79 3.86 -11.78
C PHE A 149 5.14 4.39 -13.07
N GLU A 150 5.60 3.90 -14.23
CA GLU A 150 5.05 4.28 -15.53
C GLU A 150 3.63 3.74 -15.70
N ILE A 151 3.41 2.45 -15.38
CA ILE A 151 2.11 1.80 -15.49
C ILE A 151 1.07 2.57 -14.65
N GLU A 152 1.39 2.85 -13.38
CA GLU A 152 0.48 3.58 -12.51
C GLU A 152 0.23 5.01 -13.03
N ALA A 153 1.27 5.75 -13.34
CA ALA A 153 1.15 7.15 -13.77
C ALA A 153 0.23 7.29 -15.00
N ARG A 154 0.44 6.44 -16.00
CA ARG A 154 -0.36 6.45 -17.22
C ARG A 154 -1.81 6.01 -16.98
N LEU A 155 -2.03 4.97 -16.17
CA LEU A 155 -3.38 4.53 -15.83
C LEU A 155 -4.15 5.58 -15.02
N ARG A 156 -3.49 6.30 -14.12
CA ARG A 156 -4.09 7.43 -13.37
C ARG A 156 -4.47 8.61 -14.27
N GLU A 157 -3.73 8.85 -15.34
CA GLU A 157 -4.03 9.89 -16.33
C GLU A 157 -5.12 9.46 -17.31
N GLU A 158 -5.08 8.21 -17.78
CA GLU A 158 -5.90 7.72 -18.88
C GLU A 158 -7.27 7.15 -18.43
N LEU A 159 -7.45 6.86 -17.11
CA LEU A 159 -8.68 6.31 -16.56
C LEU A 159 -9.42 7.30 -15.65
N ASP A 160 -10.75 7.35 -15.78
CA ASP A 160 -11.63 8.16 -14.94
C ASP A 160 -12.18 7.33 -13.75
N LEU A 161 -11.28 6.70 -12.99
CA LEU A 161 -11.55 5.92 -11.79
C LEU A 161 -10.30 5.83 -10.90
N PRO A 162 -10.43 5.52 -9.59
CA PRO A 162 -9.32 5.32 -8.68
C PRO A 162 -8.32 4.25 -9.17
N VAL A 163 -7.05 4.62 -9.30
CA VAL A 163 -5.92 3.71 -9.56
C VAL A 163 -4.83 4.00 -8.55
N ILE A 164 -4.31 2.97 -7.90
CA ILE A 164 -3.09 3.04 -7.08
C ILE A 164 -2.27 1.77 -7.24
N HIS A 165 -0.98 1.88 -7.01
CA HIS A 165 -0.09 0.76 -6.75
C HIS A 165 0.12 0.65 -5.22
N ASP A 166 -0.42 -0.40 -4.59
CA ASP A 166 -0.49 -0.47 -3.13
C ASP A 166 0.89 -0.57 -2.47
N ASP A 167 1.84 -1.28 -3.08
CA ASP A 167 3.23 -1.34 -2.58
C ASP A 167 3.90 0.04 -2.52
N GLN A 168 3.44 0.99 -3.32
CA GLN A 168 3.87 2.37 -3.27
C GLN A 168 3.06 3.15 -2.21
N HIS A 169 1.78 3.37 -2.48
CA HIS A 169 0.95 4.33 -1.75
C HIS A 169 0.44 3.77 -0.43
N GLY A 170 0.00 2.49 -0.39
CA GLY A 170 -0.44 1.87 0.85
C GLY A 170 0.67 1.79 1.88
N THR A 171 1.86 1.41 1.44
CA THR A 171 3.06 1.36 2.28
C THR A 171 3.47 2.75 2.78
N ALA A 172 3.48 3.77 1.90
CA ALA A 172 3.82 5.14 2.31
C ALA A 172 2.83 5.71 3.34
N ILE A 173 1.53 5.43 3.18
CA ILE A 173 0.47 5.86 4.11
C ILE A 173 0.70 5.27 5.50
N VAL A 174 0.94 3.96 5.62
CA VAL A 174 1.12 3.33 6.94
C VAL A 174 2.42 3.73 7.61
N VAL A 175 3.51 3.86 6.85
CA VAL A 175 4.80 4.35 7.36
C VAL A 175 4.64 5.76 7.91
N PHE A 176 4.00 6.65 7.18
CA PHE A 176 3.81 8.02 7.64
C PHE A 176 2.84 8.11 8.83
N ALA A 177 1.78 7.31 8.85
CA ALA A 177 0.87 7.24 10.00
C ALA A 177 1.59 6.80 11.28
N GLY A 178 2.40 5.73 11.22
CA GLY A 178 3.23 5.29 12.34
C GLY A 178 4.26 6.35 12.75
N LEU A 179 4.88 7.02 11.76
CA LEU A 179 5.86 8.08 12.03
C LEU A 179 5.24 9.27 12.76
N LEU A 180 4.04 9.71 12.39
CA LEU A 180 3.32 10.81 13.08
C LEU A 180 3.19 10.54 14.58
N ASN A 181 2.86 9.32 14.95
CA ASN A 181 2.73 8.93 16.34
C ASN A 181 4.09 8.72 17.03
N ALA A 182 5.06 8.14 16.32
CA ALA A 182 6.43 8.02 16.81
C ALA A 182 7.03 9.39 17.15
N LEU A 183 6.81 10.40 16.30
CA LEU A 183 7.30 11.78 16.52
C LEU A 183 6.75 12.42 17.80
N LYS A 184 5.47 12.16 18.12
CA LYS A 184 4.86 12.64 19.38
C LYS A 184 5.59 12.08 20.62
N ILE A 185 6.03 10.81 20.55
CA ILE A 185 6.74 10.13 21.65
C ILE A 185 8.17 10.64 21.79
N VAL A 186 8.92 10.70 20.67
CA VAL A 186 10.32 11.16 20.70
C VAL A 186 10.46 12.67 20.75
N LYS A 187 9.36 13.42 20.58
CA LYS A 187 9.30 14.90 20.60
C LYS A 187 10.24 15.54 19.58
N LYS A 188 10.25 15.01 18.36
CA LYS A 188 10.99 15.55 17.22
C LYS A 188 10.02 16.05 16.15
N GLU A 189 10.45 17.03 15.35
CA GLU A 189 9.67 17.59 14.26
C GLU A 189 10.10 16.98 12.91
N LEU A 190 9.14 16.70 12.03
CA LEU A 190 9.39 16.03 10.75
C LEU A 190 10.44 16.74 9.89
N GLY A 191 10.35 18.08 9.77
CA GLY A 191 11.29 18.88 8.97
C GLY A 191 12.71 18.94 9.52
N GLU A 192 12.93 18.51 10.78
CA GLU A 192 14.23 18.47 11.42
C GLU A 192 14.89 17.08 11.40
N LEU A 193 14.11 16.06 11.06
CA LEU A 193 14.60 14.67 11.07
C LEU A 193 15.69 14.43 10.03
N LYS A 194 16.75 13.77 10.46
CA LYS A 194 17.74 13.13 9.60
C LYS A 194 17.29 11.71 9.31
N ILE A 195 16.93 11.46 8.06
CA ILE A 195 16.24 10.23 7.63
C ILE A 195 17.15 9.40 6.73
N VAL A 196 17.21 8.10 6.99
CA VAL A 196 17.86 7.13 6.10
C VAL A 196 16.80 6.18 5.55
N ILE A 197 16.67 6.09 4.23
CA ILE A 197 15.78 5.16 3.53
C ILE A 197 16.64 4.11 2.82
N SER A 198 16.48 2.85 3.18
CA SER A 198 17.14 1.70 2.55
C SER A 198 16.17 0.97 1.62
N GLY A 199 16.51 0.95 0.34
CA GLY A 199 15.67 0.41 -0.74
C GLY A 199 15.00 1.52 -1.54
N LEU A 200 15.32 1.64 -2.84
CA LEU A 200 14.71 2.58 -3.79
C LEU A 200 13.95 1.83 -4.88
N GLY A 201 13.19 0.82 -4.45
CA GLY A 201 12.12 0.19 -5.22
C GLY A 201 10.80 0.97 -5.12
N ALA A 202 9.70 0.29 -5.41
CA ALA A 202 8.34 0.87 -5.37
C ALA A 202 8.04 1.59 -4.04
N ALA A 203 8.22 0.88 -2.91
CA ALA A 203 7.94 1.42 -1.58
C ALA A 203 8.87 2.60 -1.20
N GLY A 204 10.18 2.44 -1.37
CA GLY A 204 11.12 3.48 -0.91
C GLY A 204 10.99 4.80 -1.65
N VAL A 205 10.75 4.77 -2.96
CA VAL A 205 10.47 5.97 -3.76
C VAL A 205 9.16 6.64 -3.32
N ALA A 206 8.12 5.86 -3.07
CA ALA A 206 6.83 6.39 -2.62
C ALA A 206 6.91 6.99 -1.21
N ILE A 207 7.59 6.31 -0.28
CA ILE A 207 7.84 6.83 1.08
C ILE A 207 8.61 8.15 1.00
N PHE A 208 9.69 8.21 0.22
CA PHE A 208 10.44 9.45 0.03
C PHE A 208 9.56 10.60 -0.44
N ARG A 209 8.80 10.37 -1.52
CA ARG A 209 7.89 11.39 -2.09
C ARG A 209 6.81 11.80 -1.09
N PHE A 210 6.28 10.85 -0.33
CA PHE A 210 5.24 11.12 0.68
C PHE A 210 5.79 11.96 1.82
N LEU A 211 6.97 11.62 2.37
CA LEU A 211 7.63 12.37 3.45
C LEU A 211 7.95 13.81 3.04
N VAL A 212 8.50 14.01 1.83
CA VAL A 212 8.80 15.36 1.32
C VAL A 212 7.52 16.17 1.17
N ARG A 213 6.45 15.58 0.62
CA ARG A 213 5.13 16.22 0.52
C ARG A 213 4.57 16.59 1.90
N ALA A 214 4.81 15.76 2.91
CA ALA A 214 4.38 15.99 4.29
C ALA A 214 5.22 17.04 5.05
N GLY A 215 6.32 17.54 4.46
CA GLY A 215 7.17 18.58 5.03
C GLY A 215 8.53 18.12 5.56
N ALA A 216 8.96 16.89 5.27
CA ALA A 216 10.35 16.49 5.50
C ALA A 216 11.29 17.28 4.58
N ASP A 217 12.41 17.73 5.12
CA ASP A 217 13.46 18.40 4.34
C ASP A 217 14.25 17.37 3.51
N PRO A 218 14.14 17.35 2.17
CA PRO A 218 14.83 16.38 1.35
C PRO A 218 16.36 16.45 1.49
N ALA A 219 16.94 17.60 1.83
CA ALA A 219 18.37 17.73 2.10
C ALA A 219 18.81 16.95 3.35
N LYS A 220 17.90 16.63 4.25
CA LYS A 220 18.10 15.80 5.45
C LYS A 220 17.73 14.33 5.24
N ILE A 221 17.55 13.88 4.00
CA ILE A 221 17.26 12.50 3.66
C ILE A 221 18.45 11.88 2.93
N LEU A 222 18.94 10.77 3.42
CA LEU A 222 19.87 9.90 2.70
C LEU A 222 19.13 8.68 2.20
N THR A 223 19.28 8.37 0.92
CA THR A 223 18.69 7.18 0.31
C THR A 223 19.77 6.19 -0.09
N CYS A 224 19.53 4.90 0.11
CA CYS A 224 20.48 3.84 -0.15
C CYS A 224 19.83 2.74 -1.00
N ASP A 225 20.56 2.20 -1.95
CA ASP A 225 20.19 1.00 -2.70
C ASP A 225 21.31 -0.06 -2.61
N SER A 226 21.23 -1.14 -3.39
CA SER A 226 22.21 -2.22 -3.41
C SER A 226 23.63 -1.80 -3.81
N LYS A 227 23.79 -0.57 -4.33
CA LYS A 227 25.07 0.03 -4.74
C LYS A 227 25.59 1.09 -3.75
N GLY A 228 24.88 1.28 -2.63
CA GLY A 228 25.19 2.24 -1.60
C GLY A 228 24.35 3.51 -1.64
N LEU A 229 24.87 4.57 -1.01
CA LEU A 229 24.19 5.86 -0.92
C LEU A 229 24.01 6.51 -2.29
N VAL A 230 22.83 7.07 -2.49
CA VAL A 230 22.47 7.84 -3.69
C VAL A 230 22.91 9.29 -3.52
N TYR A 231 23.56 9.83 -4.53
CA TYR A 231 24.02 11.23 -4.58
C TYR A 231 24.09 11.70 -6.04
N GLU A 232 24.01 12.98 -6.25
CA GLU A 232 24.11 13.58 -7.57
C GLU A 232 25.49 13.34 -8.21
N GLY A 233 25.52 12.70 -9.38
CA GLY A 233 26.72 12.31 -10.09
C GLY A 233 27.20 10.89 -9.82
N ARG A 234 26.44 10.07 -9.09
CA ARG A 234 26.66 8.62 -9.04
C ARG A 234 26.27 8.01 -10.38
N GLU A 235 27.13 7.16 -10.93
CA GLU A 235 26.88 6.52 -12.24
C GLU A 235 26.26 5.11 -12.08
N GLU A 236 26.75 4.33 -11.11
CA GLU A 236 26.38 2.92 -10.97
C GLU A 236 24.96 2.75 -10.40
N GLY A 237 24.14 1.94 -11.08
CA GLY A 237 22.82 1.54 -10.61
C GLY A 237 21.77 2.66 -10.62
N MET A 238 21.98 3.73 -11.39
CA MET A 238 21.05 4.84 -11.53
C MET A 238 19.99 4.58 -12.58
N ASN A 239 18.86 5.22 -12.40
CA ASN A 239 17.77 5.38 -13.37
C ASN A 239 17.19 6.79 -13.18
N HIS A 240 16.30 7.22 -14.08
CA HIS A 240 15.73 8.57 -14.05
C HIS A 240 15.10 8.98 -12.71
N ILE A 241 14.43 8.06 -12.01
CA ILE A 241 13.81 8.33 -10.69
C ILE A 241 14.88 8.56 -9.61
N LYS A 242 15.91 7.71 -9.60
CA LYS A 242 17.03 7.87 -8.66
C LYS A 242 17.84 9.14 -8.93
N GLU A 243 17.94 9.54 -10.20
CA GLU A 243 18.57 10.81 -10.59
C GLU A 243 17.78 12.02 -10.10
N GLU A 244 16.43 11.96 -10.17
CA GLU A 244 15.55 12.99 -9.59
C GLU A 244 15.74 13.09 -8.07
N ILE A 245 15.76 11.95 -7.36
CA ILE A 245 15.97 11.90 -5.91
C ILE A 245 17.36 12.41 -5.55
N ALA A 246 18.39 12.02 -6.29
CA ALA A 246 19.77 12.42 -6.05
C ALA A 246 20.00 13.94 -6.11
N LYS A 247 19.23 14.66 -6.94
CA LYS A 247 19.27 16.12 -7.04
C LYS A 247 18.68 16.83 -5.82
N LEU A 248 17.81 16.17 -5.08
CA LEU A 248 17.09 16.72 -3.93
C LEU A 248 17.73 16.33 -2.59
N THR A 249 18.45 15.20 -2.57
CA THR A 249 18.95 14.55 -1.35
C THR A 249 20.48 14.59 -1.28
N ASN A 250 21.04 14.29 -0.09
CA ASN A 250 22.49 14.11 0.09
C ASN A 250 23.36 15.24 -0.51
N PRO A 251 23.12 16.51 -0.13
CA PRO A 251 23.83 17.64 -0.73
C PRO A 251 25.36 17.60 -0.51
N GLU A 252 25.81 16.93 0.56
CA GLU A 252 27.22 16.74 0.89
C GLU A 252 27.87 15.62 0.06
N LYS A 253 27.09 14.91 -0.76
CA LYS A 253 27.54 13.78 -1.59
C LYS A 253 28.27 12.71 -0.77
N ILE A 254 27.73 12.41 0.42
CA ILE A 254 28.23 11.33 1.28
C ILE A 254 28.20 10.03 0.47
N LYS A 255 29.34 9.35 0.44
CA LYS A 255 29.53 8.08 -0.27
C LYS A 255 29.60 6.93 0.73
N GLY A 256 29.43 5.70 0.24
CA GLY A 256 29.46 4.49 1.07
C GLY A 256 28.11 3.81 1.13
N GLY A 257 27.81 3.15 2.23
CA GLY A 257 26.58 2.38 2.43
C GLY A 257 25.82 2.80 3.69
N LEU A 258 25.02 1.87 4.21
CA LEU A 258 24.26 2.11 5.44
C LEU A 258 25.14 2.44 6.64
N LYS A 259 26.32 1.82 6.74
CA LYS A 259 27.25 2.05 7.86
C LYS A 259 27.65 3.53 7.98
N GLU A 260 27.85 4.21 6.85
CA GLU A 260 28.20 5.63 6.80
C GLU A 260 26.98 6.54 7.06
N ALA A 261 25.76 6.06 6.76
CA ALA A 261 24.54 6.82 6.94
C ALA A 261 23.99 6.78 8.38
N PHE A 262 24.14 5.66 9.09
CA PHE A 262 23.52 5.45 10.41
C PHE A 262 23.95 6.46 11.49
N PRO A 263 25.24 6.86 11.63
CA PRO A 263 25.63 7.84 12.64
C PRO A 263 24.98 9.20 12.48
N TRP A 264 24.42 9.46 11.30
CA TRP A 264 23.75 10.69 10.97
C TRP A 264 22.23 10.65 11.26
N ALA A 265 21.63 9.45 11.43
CA ALA A 265 20.20 9.23 11.35
C ALA A 265 19.45 9.40 12.68
N ASP A 266 18.31 10.09 12.64
CA ASP A 266 17.23 10.05 13.66
C ASP A 266 16.22 8.94 13.35
N LEU A 267 15.96 8.69 12.07
CA LEU A 267 14.99 7.73 11.56
C LEU A 267 15.64 6.86 10.49
N PHE A 268 15.52 5.55 10.65
CA PHE A 268 15.80 4.55 9.63
C PHE A 268 14.50 3.93 9.12
N ILE A 269 14.33 3.88 7.79
CA ILE A 269 13.24 3.17 7.12
C ILE A 269 13.85 2.15 6.16
N GLY A 270 13.64 0.88 6.44
CA GLY A 270 14.09 -0.24 5.63
C GLY A 270 12.92 -0.81 4.82
N VAL A 271 13.07 -0.86 3.50
CA VAL A 271 12.18 -1.52 2.54
C VAL A 271 13.00 -2.25 1.48
N SER A 272 14.00 -2.99 1.94
CA SER A 272 15.04 -3.62 1.11
C SER A 272 15.15 -5.13 1.35
N VAL A 273 16.23 -5.60 1.95
CA VAL A 273 16.47 -7.01 2.22
C VAL A 273 16.78 -7.24 3.68
N GLY A 274 16.39 -8.41 4.20
CA GLY A 274 16.56 -8.75 5.60
C GLY A 274 18.01 -8.88 6.05
N GLY A 275 18.27 -8.55 7.34
CA GLY A 275 19.53 -8.83 8.02
C GLY A 275 20.71 -7.93 7.63
N ILE A 276 20.49 -6.82 6.94
CA ILE A 276 21.56 -5.90 6.48
C ILE A 276 21.94 -4.84 7.51
N VAL A 277 21.15 -4.68 8.57
CA VAL A 277 21.41 -3.70 9.64
C VAL A 277 21.91 -4.42 10.89
N THR A 278 23.02 -3.92 11.43
CA THR A 278 23.63 -4.47 12.65
C THR A 278 23.25 -3.67 13.89
N GLU A 279 23.37 -4.28 15.08
CA GLU A 279 23.18 -3.55 16.35
C GLU A 279 24.14 -2.35 16.48
N ASP A 280 25.38 -2.45 15.98
CA ASP A 280 26.35 -1.35 16.04
C ASP A 280 25.93 -0.16 15.17
N MET A 281 25.31 -0.41 14.02
CA MET A 281 24.70 0.66 13.21
C MET A 281 23.61 1.37 14.01
N VAL A 282 22.69 0.62 14.63
CA VAL A 282 21.60 1.23 15.44
C VAL A 282 22.18 1.99 16.65
N ARG A 283 23.20 1.46 17.34
CA ARG A 283 23.85 2.16 18.47
C ARG A 283 24.48 3.50 18.05
N SER A 284 24.87 3.63 16.78
CA SER A 284 25.47 4.87 16.26
C SER A 284 24.44 5.94 15.89
N MET A 285 23.15 5.63 15.85
CA MET A 285 22.07 6.59 15.55
C MET A 285 21.96 7.67 16.64
N ALA A 286 21.26 8.73 16.29
CA ALA A 286 20.94 9.80 17.22
C ALA A 286 20.11 9.27 18.44
N LYS A 287 20.17 10.02 19.52
CA LYS A 287 19.34 9.75 20.70
C LYS A 287 17.85 9.73 20.33
N ASP A 288 17.09 8.84 20.99
CA ASP A 288 15.66 8.65 20.73
C ASP A 288 15.37 8.34 19.25
N SER A 289 16.17 7.44 18.68
CA SER A 289 16.06 7.01 17.28
C SER A 289 14.84 6.13 17.03
N ILE A 290 14.34 6.18 15.79
CA ILE A 290 13.22 5.40 15.29
C ILE A 290 13.74 4.45 14.21
N VAL A 291 13.40 3.14 14.32
CA VAL A 291 13.77 2.11 13.35
C VAL A 291 12.51 1.45 12.81
N MET A 292 12.25 1.62 11.52
CA MET A 292 11.15 0.97 10.79
C MET A 292 11.75 -0.03 9.79
N ALA A 293 11.89 -1.29 10.21
CA ALA A 293 12.50 -2.37 9.43
C ALA A 293 11.42 -3.24 8.80
N MET A 294 11.06 -2.97 7.55
CA MET A 294 9.84 -3.48 6.93
C MET A 294 10.06 -4.62 5.92
N ALA A 295 11.29 -5.04 5.67
CA ALA A 295 11.55 -6.16 4.78
C ALA A 295 10.86 -7.44 5.27
N ASN A 296 10.27 -8.20 4.34
CA ASN A 296 9.59 -9.48 4.60
C ASN A 296 10.23 -10.61 3.80
N PRO A 297 10.31 -11.85 4.34
CA PRO A 297 9.82 -12.29 5.65
C PRO A 297 10.79 -11.95 6.80
N VAL A 298 12.01 -11.54 6.52
CA VAL A 298 13.03 -11.17 7.51
C VAL A 298 13.25 -9.66 7.44
N PRO A 299 13.07 -8.91 8.55
CA PRO A 299 13.32 -7.48 8.58
C PRO A 299 14.82 -7.16 8.44
N GLU A 300 15.19 -5.94 8.08
CA GLU A 300 16.57 -5.48 7.98
C GLU A 300 17.36 -5.68 9.29
N ILE A 301 16.67 -5.55 10.42
CA ILE A 301 17.13 -5.91 11.76
C ILE A 301 15.92 -6.43 12.56
N MET A 302 16.14 -7.48 13.35
CA MET A 302 15.09 -7.99 14.25
C MET A 302 14.74 -6.95 15.32
N PRO A 303 13.43 -6.76 15.63
CA PRO A 303 12.98 -5.74 16.57
C PRO A 303 13.68 -5.78 17.93
N ASP A 304 13.87 -6.98 18.49
CA ASP A 304 14.57 -7.15 19.77
C ASP A 304 16.04 -6.72 19.71
N ALA A 305 16.71 -6.96 18.58
CA ALA A 305 18.09 -6.51 18.36
C ALA A 305 18.16 -4.99 18.25
N ALA A 306 17.23 -4.36 17.52
CA ALA A 306 17.16 -2.91 17.41
C ALA A 306 16.88 -2.24 18.77
N LYS A 307 15.97 -2.80 19.59
CA LYS A 307 15.69 -2.31 20.95
C LYS A 307 16.90 -2.46 21.87
N ARG A 308 17.58 -3.63 21.86
CA ARG A 308 18.83 -3.82 22.63
C ARG A 308 19.93 -2.85 22.22
N ALA A 309 19.97 -2.47 20.96
CA ALA A 309 20.93 -1.50 20.43
C ALA A 309 20.60 -0.04 20.79
N GLY A 310 19.44 0.24 21.39
CA GLY A 310 19.06 1.55 21.88
C GLY A 310 18.07 2.31 21.02
N ALA A 311 17.50 1.70 19.99
CA ALA A 311 16.37 2.30 19.26
C ALA A 311 15.19 2.50 20.21
N ARG A 312 14.63 3.70 20.27
CA ARG A 312 13.53 4.02 21.16
C ARG A 312 12.21 3.47 20.64
N ILE A 313 11.97 3.61 19.36
CA ILE A 313 10.78 3.08 18.70
C ILE A 313 11.22 2.12 17.61
N VAL A 314 10.63 0.94 17.59
CA VAL A 314 10.85 -0.06 16.56
C VAL A 314 9.51 -0.48 15.97
N ALA A 315 9.43 -0.47 14.64
CA ALA A 315 8.30 -0.95 13.87
C ALA A 315 8.77 -1.92 12.76
N THR A 316 7.90 -2.81 12.34
CA THR A 316 8.21 -3.84 11.33
C THR A 316 6.99 -4.17 10.48
N GLY A 317 7.19 -4.80 9.32
CA GLY A 317 6.09 -5.32 8.50
C GLY A 317 5.45 -6.62 9.04
N ARG A 318 6.06 -7.26 10.04
CA ARG A 318 5.63 -8.56 10.59
C ARG A 318 4.52 -8.40 11.62
N SER A 319 3.55 -9.33 11.58
CA SER A 319 2.39 -9.37 12.48
C SER A 319 2.68 -9.93 13.89
N ASP A 320 3.82 -10.57 14.07
CA ASP A 320 4.22 -11.19 15.34
C ASP A 320 5.01 -10.26 16.27
N PHE A 321 5.15 -8.98 15.88
CA PHE A 321 5.80 -7.93 16.67
C PHE A 321 4.89 -6.71 16.83
N PRO A 322 5.08 -5.91 17.90
CA PRO A 322 4.43 -4.61 18.05
C PRO A 322 4.70 -3.67 16.87
N ASN A 323 3.81 -2.68 16.69
CA ASN A 323 3.94 -1.67 15.64
C ASN A 323 4.03 -2.25 14.23
N GLN A 324 3.10 -3.15 13.89
CA GLN A 324 3.03 -3.72 12.55
C GLN A 324 2.62 -2.65 11.53
N LEU A 325 3.57 -2.25 10.68
CA LEU A 325 3.33 -1.36 9.55
C LEU A 325 2.97 -2.21 8.31
N ASN A 326 1.67 -2.45 8.15
CA ASN A 326 1.15 -3.25 7.05
C ASN A 326 0.13 -2.44 6.25
N ASN A 327 0.22 -2.47 4.92
CA ASN A 327 -0.66 -1.74 4.02
C ASN A 327 -2.15 -2.13 4.13
N CYS A 328 -2.47 -3.30 4.72
CA CYS A 328 -3.85 -3.70 5.04
C CYS A 328 -4.58 -2.72 5.97
N LEU A 329 -3.86 -1.87 6.70
CA LEU A 329 -4.42 -0.77 7.49
C LEU A 329 -4.90 0.41 6.63
N SER A 330 -4.38 0.57 5.40
CA SER A 330 -4.63 1.74 4.56
C SER A 330 -5.56 1.47 3.39
N PHE A 331 -5.23 0.51 2.50
CA PHE A 331 -5.91 0.36 1.22
C PHE A 331 -7.40 0.04 1.33
N PRO A 332 -7.91 -0.76 2.30
CA PRO A 332 -9.34 -1.03 2.38
C PRO A 332 -10.15 0.24 2.66
N GLY A 333 -9.67 1.06 3.60
CA GLY A 333 -10.28 2.35 3.94
C GLY A 333 -10.15 3.38 2.82
N LEU A 334 -8.99 3.44 2.16
CA LEU A 334 -8.73 4.33 1.04
C LEU A 334 -9.70 4.07 -0.12
N PHE A 335 -9.81 2.80 -0.55
CA PHE A 335 -10.76 2.44 -1.59
C PHE A 335 -12.22 2.58 -1.14
N LYS A 336 -12.54 2.26 0.13
CA LYS A 336 -13.91 2.44 0.65
C LYS A 336 -14.37 3.88 0.57
N GLY A 337 -13.51 4.82 0.94
CA GLY A 337 -13.78 6.25 0.83
C GLY A 337 -13.91 6.71 -0.63
N ALA A 338 -12.98 6.30 -1.49
CA ALA A 338 -12.98 6.67 -2.90
C ALA A 338 -14.21 6.10 -3.66
N LEU A 339 -14.53 4.82 -3.45
CA LEU A 339 -15.71 4.19 -4.07
C LEU A 339 -17.02 4.78 -3.54
N GLY A 340 -17.08 5.12 -2.25
CA GLY A 340 -18.26 5.74 -1.62
C GLY A 340 -18.67 7.05 -2.27
N THR A 341 -17.71 7.81 -2.80
CA THR A 341 -17.91 9.08 -3.50
C THR A 341 -17.84 8.93 -5.02
N CYS A 342 -17.75 7.71 -5.52
CA CYS A 342 -17.51 7.42 -6.93
C CYS A 342 -16.35 8.27 -7.50
N ALA A 343 -15.27 8.40 -6.74
CA ALA A 343 -14.16 9.27 -7.09
C ALA A 343 -13.58 8.94 -8.48
N ARG A 344 -13.10 9.96 -9.18
CA ARG A 344 -12.47 9.83 -10.50
C ARG A 344 -11.00 9.42 -10.42
N ARG A 345 -10.39 9.64 -9.24
CA ARG A 345 -8.98 9.34 -8.95
C ARG A 345 -8.75 9.36 -7.45
N ILE A 346 -7.63 8.81 -7.01
CA ILE A 346 -7.10 9.04 -5.67
C ILE A 346 -6.09 10.18 -5.77
N THR A 347 -6.31 11.24 -4.99
CA THR A 347 -5.45 12.43 -4.98
C THR A 347 -4.43 12.35 -3.85
N PRO A 348 -3.32 13.13 -3.92
CA PRO A 348 -2.37 13.24 -2.83
C PRO A 348 -3.00 13.68 -1.50
N GLU A 349 -4.04 14.51 -1.55
CA GLU A 349 -4.80 14.96 -0.38
C GLU A 349 -5.59 13.81 0.25
N MET A 350 -6.17 12.92 -0.55
CA MET A 350 -6.86 11.71 -0.08
C MET A 350 -5.88 10.73 0.60
N GLU A 351 -4.69 10.54 0.03
CA GLU A 351 -3.62 9.72 0.63
C GLU A 351 -3.16 10.31 1.98
N MET A 352 -2.97 11.63 2.04
CA MET A 352 -2.58 12.34 3.25
C MET A 352 -3.67 12.25 4.32
N ALA A 353 -4.94 12.45 3.94
CA ALA A 353 -6.08 12.31 4.84
C ALA A 353 -6.19 10.89 5.42
N ALA A 354 -5.91 9.86 4.60
CA ALA A 354 -5.86 8.47 5.05
C ALA A 354 -4.79 8.26 6.13
N ALA A 355 -3.59 8.80 5.93
CA ALA A 355 -2.49 8.65 6.87
C ALA A 355 -2.77 9.36 8.21
N TYR A 356 -3.28 10.58 8.18
CA TYR A 356 -3.68 11.30 9.40
C TYR A 356 -4.84 10.60 10.14
N ALA A 357 -5.83 10.11 9.40
CA ALA A 357 -6.94 9.38 10.00
C ALA A 357 -6.47 8.10 10.67
N LEU A 358 -5.58 7.34 10.02
CA LEU A 358 -4.99 6.13 10.56
C LEU A 358 -4.16 6.41 11.82
N ALA A 359 -3.32 7.43 11.82
CA ALA A 359 -2.54 7.84 12.98
C ALA A 359 -3.45 8.23 14.17
N ASN A 360 -4.57 8.91 13.90
CA ASN A 360 -5.49 9.38 14.93
C ASN A 360 -6.41 8.28 15.49
N VAL A 361 -6.40 7.08 14.93
CA VAL A 361 -7.08 5.92 15.54
C VAL A 361 -6.47 5.61 16.91
N VAL A 362 -5.15 5.67 17.02
CA VAL A 362 -4.45 5.54 18.31
C VAL A 362 -4.64 6.84 19.10
N THR A 363 -5.36 6.76 20.19
CA THR A 363 -5.60 7.92 21.04
C THR A 363 -4.34 8.30 21.85
N VAL A 364 -4.27 9.54 22.32
CA VAL A 364 -3.12 10.02 23.12
C VAL A 364 -2.88 9.16 24.37
N GLY A 365 -3.97 8.62 24.97
CA GLY A 365 -3.88 7.78 26.16
C GLY A 365 -3.35 6.36 25.90
N GLU A 366 -3.46 5.88 24.66
CA GLU A 366 -3.01 4.56 24.23
C GLU A 366 -1.60 4.58 23.62
N LEU A 367 -1.14 5.78 23.25
CA LEU A 367 0.13 5.97 22.55
C LEU A 367 1.32 5.55 23.43
N SER A 368 2.13 4.63 22.92
CA SER A 368 3.33 4.15 23.59
C SER A 368 4.41 3.74 22.58
N GLU A 369 5.62 3.44 23.04
CA GLU A 369 6.72 2.99 22.20
C GLU A 369 6.40 1.69 21.43
N ASP A 370 5.48 0.90 21.95
CA ASP A 370 5.02 -0.38 21.37
C ASP A 370 3.61 -0.28 20.75
N HIS A 371 3.02 0.94 20.69
CA HIS A 371 1.70 1.16 20.12
C HIS A 371 1.63 2.53 19.42
N ILE A 372 2.25 2.63 18.23
CA ILE A 372 2.24 3.83 17.36
C ILE A 372 1.25 3.71 16.20
N ILE A 373 0.68 2.54 15.98
CA ILE A 373 -0.25 2.24 14.89
C ILE A 373 -1.32 1.26 15.42
N PRO A 374 -2.58 1.33 14.98
CA PRO A 374 -3.61 0.40 15.46
C PRO A 374 -3.37 -1.02 14.97
N ASP A 375 -4.02 -2.00 15.65
CA ASP A 375 -4.06 -3.38 15.17
C ASP A 375 -4.91 -3.48 13.89
N PRO A 376 -4.48 -4.24 12.88
CA PRO A 376 -5.25 -4.43 11.64
C PRO A 376 -6.67 -4.95 11.82
N LEU A 377 -6.95 -5.66 12.90
CA LEU A 377 -8.28 -6.21 13.20
C LEU A 377 -9.20 -5.23 13.95
N GLU A 378 -8.75 -4.02 14.27
CA GLU A 378 -9.57 -3.00 14.90
C GLU A 378 -10.66 -2.48 13.95
N LYS A 379 -11.92 -2.75 14.28
CA LYS A 379 -13.08 -2.51 13.41
C LYS A 379 -13.32 -1.04 13.03
N HIS A 380 -12.78 -0.09 13.78
CA HIS A 380 -12.96 1.34 13.52
C HIS A 380 -11.88 1.95 12.61
N VAL A 381 -10.80 1.23 12.30
CA VAL A 381 -9.74 1.69 11.39
C VAL A 381 -10.31 2.02 10.01
N VAL A 382 -10.93 1.05 9.35
CA VAL A 382 -11.45 1.23 7.99
C VAL A 382 -12.53 2.33 7.91
N PRO A 383 -13.52 2.40 8.82
CA PRO A 383 -14.48 3.51 8.83
C PRO A 383 -13.83 4.89 9.00
N ALA A 384 -12.82 5.03 9.88
CA ALA A 384 -12.12 6.28 10.11
C ALA A 384 -11.38 6.75 8.86
N VAL A 385 -10.58 5.86 8.26
CA VAL A 385 -9.85 6.15 7.03
C VAL A 385 -10.81 6.46 5.88
N ALA A 386 -11.85 5.65 5.68
CA ALA A 386 -12.83 5.84 4.61
C ALA A 386 -13.55 7.20 4.71
N LYS A 387 -13.93 7.61 5.91
CA LYS A 387 -14.56 8.93 6.15
C LYS A 387 -13.63 10.07 5.78
N ALA A 388 -12.37 10.02 6.20
CA ALA A 388 -11.39 11.05 5.90
C ALA A 388 -11.10 11.16 4.40
N VAL A 389 -10.95 10.01 3.74
CA VAL A 389 -10.74 9.93 2.29
C VAL A 389 -11.94 10.46 1.51
N ALA A 390 -13.16 10.11 1.92
CA ALA A 390 -14.39 10.63 1.30
C ALA A 390 -14.45 12.16 1.40
N ASN A 391 -14.18 12.74 2.56
CA ASN A 391 -14.14 14.19 2.74
C ASN A 391 -13.09 14.84 1.82
N ALA A 392 -11.86 14.31 1.84
CA ALA A 392 -10.78 14.82 0.99
C ALA A 392 -11.09 14.67 -0.50
N SER A 393 -11.88 13.67 -0.92
CA SER A 393 -12.30 13.52 -2.31
C SER A 393 -13.24 14.64 -2.78
N PHE A 394 -14.10 15.16 -1.92
CA PHE A 394 -14.93 16.33 -2.22
C PHE A 394 -14.09 17.60 -2.26
N GLU A 395 -13.20 17.81 -1.28
CA GLU A 395 -12.32 18.98 -1.18
C GLU A 395 -11.38 19.09 -2.39
N SER A 396 -10.83 17.96 -2.87
CA SER A 396 -9.94 17.90 -4.03
C SER A 396 -10.67 17.78 -5.37
N CYS A 397 -11.99 17.92 -5.40
CA CYS A 397 -12.83 17.78 -6.59
C CYS A 397 -12.65 16.43 -7.32
N ALA A 398 -12.26 15.39 -6.61
CA ALA A 398 -12.15 14.04 -7.16
C ALA A 398 -13.49 13.28 -7.16
N ALA A 399 -14.39 13.59 -6.23
CA ALA A 399 -15.72 13.00 -6.13
C ALA A 399 -16.56 13.32 -7.38
N ARG A 400 -17.39 12.34 -7.81
CA ARG A 400 -18.47 12.62 -8.77
C ARG A 400 -19.61 13.33 -8.04
N LYS A 401 -20.25 14.32 -8.70
CA LYS A 401 -21.51 14.90 -8.21
C LYS A 401 -22.57 13.81 -8.08
N ASN A 402 -23.47 13.95 -7.10
CA ASN A 402 -24.49 12.96 -6.77
C ASN A 402 -25.13 12.34 -8.01
N LEU A 403 -24.89 11.04 -8.21
CA LEU A 403 -25.49 10.27 -9.30
C LEU A 403 -27.01 10.12 -9.12
N GLU A 404 -27.52 10.29 -7.87
CA GLU A 404 -28.93 10.22 -7.50
C GLU A 404 -29.71 11.45 -8.01
N ASP A 405 -29.07 12.60 -8.19
CA ASP A 405 -29.69 13.81 -8.75
C ASP A 405 -29.84 13.74 -10.28
N SER A 406 -29.43 12.63 -10.90
CA SER A 406 -29.41 12.41 -12.36
C SER A 406 -30.48 11.41 -12.84
N VAL A 407 -31.37 10.94 -11.93
CA VAL A 407 -32.45 9.97 -12.22
C VAL A 407 -33.80 10.66 -12.36
#